data_85674071725bd36bcc7ea1372ff9e407
#
_entry.id   85674071725bd36bcc7ea1372ff9e407
#
_cell.length_a   1.000
_cell.length_b   1.000
_cell.length_c   1.000
_cell.angle_alpha   90.00
_cell.angle_beta   90.00
_cell.angle_gamma   90.00
#
_symmetry.space_group_name_H-M   'P 1'
#
loop_
_entity.id
_entity.type
_entity.pdbx_description
1 polymer ?
#
loop_
_entity_poly.entity_id
_entity_poly.type
_entity_poly.pdbx_seq_one_letter_code
_entity_poly.pdbx_strand_id
1 'polypeptide(L)'
;MRNDETIERRQAAARRSDVVVLTACPDYSEEHARAAVCNALEKWPGLSGIGPGVRVAVKVNLVTGASPKKAVTTHPQLVTELCRQLTMRGAEVTVGDSPGGLFTREALRRAYRESGMEPIEQTGAKLNDDIETENVTYPGAAAAHVFSCTSWLRKADVIINFAKLKSHGMMRLTASVKNLFGAVPGTTKPEYHMRFPNETAFANMLIDLNEALQPALNLVDAVVCMEGNGPTAGSPRPLGLVLSSENPYNLDMICAELTGMRPEDVPTIRCAASRGLGPSGLQEVEISGERPEQWKLTDFRQADGVRVTFTGNGVLGRLQEAIFRSAMQQMPKVHPSECIGCRKCFNVCPARAITMVKGKPKIDRKRCIRCFCCQEFCPRGAMKVHRTLLARLLQ
;
A
#
# COMPACT_ATOMS: atom_id res chain seq x y z
N MET A 1 -5.60 -28.27 -13.78
CA MET A 1 -4.33 -28.99 -13.56
C MET A 1 -3.11 -28.09 -13.60
N ARG A 2 -2.82 -27.24 -14.62
CA ARG A 2 -1.64 -26.32 -14.58
C ARG A 2 -1.69 -25.26 -13.46
N ASN A 3 -2.87 -24.84 -13.00
CA ASN A 3 -3.02 -23.83 -11.93
C ASN A 3 -2.65 -24.36 -10.54
N ASP A 4 -2.90 -25.64 -10.25
CA ASP A 4 -2.59 -26.23 -8.94
C ASP A 4 -1.07 -26.45 -8.77
N GLU A 5 -0.37 -26.87 -9.82
CA GLU A 5 1.10 -27.01 -9.79
C GLU A 5 1.82 -25.67 -9.60
N THR A 6 1.25 -24.57 -10.10
CA THR A 6 1.85 -23.23 -9.92
C THR A 6 1.64 -22.75 -8.47
N ILE A 7 0.51 -23.11 -7.85
CA ILE A 7 0.24 -22.82 -6.44
C ILE A 7 1.14 -23.67 -5.52
N GLU A 8 1.27 -24.96 -5.80
CA GLU A 8 2.14 -25.86 -5.04
C GLU A 8 3.62 -25.44 -5.16
N ARG A 9 4.08 -25.02 -6.34
CA ARG A 9 5.44 -24.46 -6.52
C ARG A 9 5.65 -23.16 -5.75
N ARG A 10 4.64 -22.29 -5.65
CA ARG A 10 4.72 -21.08 -4.81
C ARG A 10 4.68 -21.41 -3.32
N GLN A 11 3.94 -22.43 -2.89
CA GLN A 11 3.87 -22.89 -1.49
C GLN A 11 5.09 -23.70 -1.06
N ALA A 12 5.75 -24.39 -2.00
CA ALA A 12 7.01 -25.09 -1.79
C ALA A 12 8.23 -24.15 -1.87
N ALA A 13 8.02 -22.88 -2.27
CA ALA A 13 9.09 -21.89 -2.28
C ALA A 13 9.60 -21.68 -0.85
N ALA A 14 10.87 -21.97 -0.70
CA ALA A 14 11.70 -21.90 0.49
C ALA A 14 11.33 -20.73 1.40
N ARG A 15 11.56 -20.91 2.72
CA ARG A 15 11.53 -19.88 3.76
C ARG A 15 11.98 -18.55 3.18
N ARG A 16 11.06 -17.55 3.15
CA ARG A 16 11.36 -16.19 2.66
C ARG A 16 12.61 -15.69 3.38
N SER A 17 13.52 -15.08 2.65
CA SER A 17 14.67 -14.43 3.26
C SER A 17 14.22 -13.32 4.20
N ASP A 18 14.76 -13.27 5.39
CA ASP A 18 14.46 -12.23 6.38
C ASP A 18 15.27 -10.94 6.16
N VAL A 19 16.14 -10.94 5.14
CA VAL A 19 16.99 -9.79 4.80
C VAL A 19 16.18 -8.69 4.15
N VAL A 20 16.37 -7.46 4.64
CA VAL A 20 15.93 -6.22 3.99
C VAL A 20 17.14 -5.51 3.41
N VAL A 21 17.11 -5.25 2.11
CA VAL A 21 18.16 -4.52 1.41
C VAL A 21 17.76 -3.05 1.33
N LEU A 22 18.60 -2.16 1.82
CA LEU A 22 18.46 -0.71 1.69
C LEU A 22 19.50 -0.19 0.71
N THR A 23 19.05 0.54 -0.30
CA THR A 23 19.93 1.10 -1.34
C THR A 23 19.72 2.60 -1.45
N ALA A 24 20.79 3.37 -1.33
CA ALA A 24 20.77 4.80 -1.57
C ALA A 24 20.32 5.11 -3.02
N CYS A 25 19.35 5.99 -3.15
CA CYS A 25 18.83 6.47 -4.43
C CYS A 25 18.44 7.94 -4.24
N PRO A 26 19.38 8.88 -4.36
CA PRO A 26 19.18 10.29 -3.98
C PRO A 26 18.07 10.98 -4.76
N ASP A 27 17.86 10.58 -6.01
CA ASP A 27 16.83 11.10 -6.90
C ASP A 27 16.38 10.04 -7.91
N TYR A 28 15.48 10.44 -8.82
CA TYR A 28 14.97 9.57 -9.88
C TYR A 28 15.73 9.75 -11.23
N SER A 29 17.01 10.14 -11.21
CA SER A 29 17.83 10.09 -12.40
C SER A 29 17.95 8.63 -12.91
N GLU A 30 18.19 8.47 -14.21
CA GLU A 30 18.32 7.13 -14.80
C GLU A 30 19.46 6.34 -14.14
N GLU A 31 20.56 7.01 -13.83
CA GLU A 31 21.74 6.42 -13.18
C GLU A 31 21.40 5.88 -11.78
N HIS A 32 20.82 6.72 -10.91
CA HIS A 32 20.48 6.33 -9.54
C HIS A 32 19.38 5.27 -9.49
N ALA A 33 18.34 5.42 -10.34
CA ALA A 33 17.27 4.44 -10.44
C ALA A 33 17.79 3.07 -10.90
N ARG A 34 18.69 3.06 -11.90
CA ARG A 34 19.33 1.83 -12.39
C ARG A 34 20.16 1.18 -11.29
N ALA A 35 21.04 1.93 -10.64
CA ALA A 35 21.89 1.42 -9.58
C ALA A 35 21.06 0.79 -8.45
N ALA A 36 20.02 1.48 -8.00
CA ALA A 36 19.16 1.00 -6.92
C ALA A 36 18.38 -0.27 -7.29
N VAL A 37 17.81 -0.31 -8.51
CA VAL A 37 17.07 -1.48 -8.99
C VAL A 37 17.99 -2.66 -9.24
N CYS A 38 19.17 -2.46 -9.86
CA CYS A 38 20.14 -3.53 -10.07
C CYS A 38 20.58 -4.13 -8.74
N ASN A 39 20.95 -3.31 -7.75
CA ASN A 39 21.34 -3.82 -6.43
C ASN A 39 20.21 -4.63 -5.75
N ALA A 40 18.96 -4.14 -5.82
CA ALA A 40 17.81 -4.87 -5.27
C ALA A 40 17.60 -6.24 -5.95
N LEU A 41 17.80 -6.33 -7.27
CA LEU A 41 17.68 -7.56 -8.02
C LEU A 41 18.86 -8.52 -7.78
N GLU A 42 20.10 -8.02 -7.76
CA GLU A 42 21.31 -8.82 -7.52
C GLU A 42 21.30 -9.48 -6.13
N LYS A 43 20.71 -8.81 -5.15
CA LYS A 43 20.55 -9.34 -3.78
C LYS A 43 19.35 -10.29 -3.65
N TRP A 44 18.53 -10.42 -4.67
CA TRP A 44 17.37 -11.32 -4.66
C TRP A 44 17.74 -12.71 -5.22
N PRO A 45 17.70 -13.77 -4.39
CA PRO A 45 18.05 -15.12 -4.84
C PRO A 45 17.17 -15.63 -5.99
N GLY A 46 15.90 -15.20 -6.03
CA GLY A 46 14.95 -15.58 -7.07
C GLY A 46 15.26 -15.04 -8.47
N LEU A 47 16.22 -14.10 -8.60
CA LEU A 47 16.60 -13.53 -9.89
C LEU A 47 17.10 -14.58 -10.88
N SER A 48 17.77 -15.62 -10.40
CA SER A 48 18.27 -16.74 -11.23
C SER A 48 17.15 -17.51 -11.94
N GLY A 49 15.93 -17.47 -11.41
CA GLY A 49 14.75 -18.08 -12.01
C GLY A 49 14.05 -17.19 -13.05
N ILE A 50 14.53 -15.97 -13.28
CA ILE A 50 13.96 -15.04 -14.26
C ILE A 50 14.67 -15.18 -15.60
N GLY A 51 13.93 -15.61 -16.63
CA GLY A 51 14.47 -15.84 -17.97
C GLY A 51 13.39 -15.99 -19.03
N PRO A 52 13.74 -16.46 -20.24
CA PRO A 52 12.80 -16.62 -21.34
C PRO A 52 11.58 -17.46 -20.99
N GLY A 53 10.37 -16.92 -21.34
CA GLY A 53 9.10 -17.58 -21.09
C GLY A 53 8.55 -17.42 -19.66
N VAL A 54 9.29 -16.79 -18.74
CA VAL A 54 8.79 -16.49 -17.39
C VAL A 54 7.92 -15.24 -17.44
N ARG A 55 6.67 -15.36 -17.00
CA ARG A 55 5.71 -14.26 -16.92
C ARG A 55 5.83 -13.58 -15.57
N VAL A 56 6.25 -12.32 -15.59
CA VAL A 56 6.43 -11.50 -14.36
C VAL A 56 5.36 -10.43 -14.30
N ALA A 57 4.59 -10.42 -13.21
CA ALA A 57 3.67 -9.34 -12.89
C ALA A 57 4.34 -8.35 -11.93
N VAL A 58 4.52 -7.11 -12.38
CA VAL A 58 5.00 -6.00 -11.54
C VAL A 58 3.80 -5.22 -11.03
N LYS A 59 3.42 -5.45 -9.76
CA LYS A 59 2.31 -4.79 -9.09
C LYS A 59 2.79 -3.46 -8.49
N VAL A 60 2.52 -2.37 -9.18
CA VAL A 60 2.85 -1.00 -8.74
C VAL A 60 1.78 -0.39 -7.83
N ASN A 61 1.97 0.82 -7.35
CA ASN A 61 0.99 1.59 -6.61
C ASN A 61 0.49 2.77 -7.47
N LEU A 62 -0.75 2.72 -7.97
CA LEU A 62 -1.34 3.80 -8.77
C LEU A 62 -2.40 4.61 -8.01
N VAL A 63 -3.10 4.02 -7.06
CA VAL A 63 -4.19 4.61 -6.26
C VAL A 63 -5.33 5.14 -7.13
N THR A 64 -5.17 6.31 -7.74
CA THR A 64 -6.17 6.94 -8.63
C THR A 64 -5.55 7.49 -9.91
N GLY A 65 -4.28 7.24 -10.16
CA GLY A 65 -3.47 7.98 -11.12
C GLY A 65 -3.16 9.40 -10.61
N ALA A 66 -1.91 9.78 -10.62
CA ALA A 66 -1.47 11.12 -10.23
C ALA A 66 -0.08 11.39 -10.77
N SER A 67 0.25 12.67 -10.99
CA SER A 67 1.60 13.06 -11.38
C SER A 67 2.63 12.52 -10.38
N PRO A 68 3.76 11.97 -10.84
CA PRO A 68 4.84 11.44 -10.00
C PRO A 68 5.34 12.44 -8.95
N LYS A 69 5.33 13.74 -9.29
CA LYS A 69 5.73 14.84 -8.39
C LYS A 69 4.92 14.89 -7.07
N LYS A 70 3.75 14.25 -7.02
CA LYS A 70 2.90 14.21 -5.81
C LYS A 70 3.24 13.10 -4.85
N ALA A 71 4.19 12.22 -5.19
CA ALA A 71 4.55 11.03 -4.40
C ALA A 71 3.35 10.12 -4.04
N VAL A 72 2.28 10.12 -4.85
CA VAL A 72 1.10 9.27 -4.68
C VAL A 72 1.34 7.87 -5.23
N THR A 73 2.04 7.77 -6.37
CA THR A 73 2.26 6.55 -7.13
C THR A 73 3.72 6.08 -7.00
N THR A 74 3.98 4.81 -7.24
CA THR A 74 5.35 4.34 -7.51
C THR A 74 5.91 5.16 -8.66
N HIS A 75 7.16 5.61 -8.56
CA HIS A 75 7.74 6.50 -9.56
C HIS A 75 8.04 5.74 -10.86
N PRO A 76 7.60 6.23 -12.03
CA PRO A 76 7.73 5.51 -13.29
C PRO A 76 9.18 5.19 -13.66
N GLN A 77 10.16 6.05 -13.32
CA GLN A 77 11.57 5.80 -13.62
C GLN A 77 12.10 4.52 -12.97
N LEU A 78 11.77 4.26 -11.69
CA LEU A 78 12.16 3.02 -11.00
C LEU A 78 11.48 1.80 -11.64
N VAL A 79 10.21 1.93 -12.03
CA VAL A 79 9.46 0.85 -12.67
C VAL A 79 10.01 0.57 -14.07
N THR A 80 10.36 1.61 -14.84
CA THR A 80 11.00 1.49 -16.15
C THR A 80 12.30 0.71 -16.05
N GLU A 81 13.15 1.04 -15.06
CA GLU A 81 14.42 0.36 -14.90
C GLU A 81 14.22 -1.11 -14.48
N LEU A 82 13.29 -1.39 -13.55
CA LEU A 82 12.94 -2.76 -13.19
C LEU A 82 12.47 -3.57 -14.41
N CYS A 83 11.57 -3.01 -15.22
CA CYS A 83 11.10 -3.68 -16.44
C CYS A 83 12.23 -3.92 -17.42
N ARG A 84 13.11 -2.94 -17.63
CA ARG A 84 14.28 -3.10 -18.51
C ARG A 84 15.17 -4.26 -18.07
N GLN A 85 15.48 -4.34 -16.76
CA GLN A 85 16.30 -5.42 -16.23
C GLN A 85 15.67 -6.81 -16.39
N LEU A 86 14.36 -6.92 -16.24
CA LEU A 86 13.62 -8.16 -16.37
C LEU A 86 13.45 -8.58 -17.84
N THR A 87 13.11 -7.62 -18.74
CA THR A 87 12.95 -7.91 -20.17
C THR A 87 14.28 -8.25 -20.86
N MET A 88 15.39 -7.63 -20.44
CA MET A 88 16.73 -7.99 -20.91
C MET A 88 17.11 -9.44 -20.57
N ARG A 89 16.51 -10.04 -19.56
CA ARG A 89 16.65 -11.47 -19.22
C ARG A 89 15.69 -12.37 -20.01
N GLY A 90 14.84 -11.80 -20.87
CA GLY A 90 13.86 -12.51 -21.68
C GLY A 90 12.51 -12.76 -21.00
N ALA A 91 12.26 -12.19 -19.84
CA ALA A 91 10.97 -12.34 -19.16
C ALA A 91 9.84 -11.58 -19.88
N GLU A 92 8.62 -12.13 -19.82
CA GLU A 92 7.39 -11.47 -20.26
C GLU A 92 6.84 -10.63 -19.12
N VAL A 93 7.09 -9.32 -19.14
CA VAL A 93 6.75 -8.41 -18.03
C VAL A 93 5.43 -7.72 -18.27
N THR A 94 4.52 -7.79 -17.29
CA THR A 94 3.27 -7.02 -17.27
C THR A 94 3.24 -6.14 -16.02
N VAL A 95 2.97 -4.85 -16.20
CA VAL A 95 2.91 -3.86 -15.12
C VAL A 95 1.47 -3.43 -14.89
N GLY A 96 1.03 -3.37 -13.63
CA GLY A 96 -0.34 -2.93 -13.37
C GLY A 96 -0.68 -2.71 -11.90
N ASP A 97 -1.90 -2.23 -11.71
CA ASP A 97 -2.59 -2.06 -10.43
C ASP A 97 -4.10 -2.08 -10.70
N SER A 98 -4.90 -2.21 -9.65
CA SER A 98 -6.31 -1.81 -9.72
C SER A 98 -6.50 -0.51 -8.94
N PRO A 99 -6.50 0.65 -9.63
CA PRO A 99 -6.77 1.93 -9.00
C PRO A 99 -8.13 1.97 -8.31
N GLY A 100 -8.31 2.90 -7.39
CA GLY A 100 -9.60 3.14 -6.76
C GLY A 100 -10.64 3.70 -7.74
N GLY A 101 -11.86 3.18 -7.71
CA GLY A 101 -12.97 3.59 -8.56
C GLY A 101 -13.32 2.56 -9.62
N LEU A 102 -13.71 3.00 -10.81
CA LEU A 102 -14.09 2.12 -11.90
C LEU A 102 -12.88 1.28 -12.36
N PHE A 103 -13.10 -0.01 -12.50
CA PHE A 103 -12.09 -0.93 -13.00
C PHE A 103 -12.44 -1.29 -14.46
N THR A 104 -12.06 -0.39 -15.37
CA THR A 104 -12.25 -0.50 -16.83
C THR A 104 -10.94 -0.20 -17.54
N ARG A 105 -10.80 -0.64 -18.79
CA ARG A 105 -9.61 -0.35 -19.60
C ARG A 105 -9.33 1.15 -19.73
N GLU A 106 -10.37 1.96 -19.91
CA GLU A 106 -10.24 3.42 -20.00
C GLU A 106 -9.72 4.03 -18.70
N ALA A 107 -10.22 3.53 -17.54
CA ALA A 107 -9.75 3.99 -16.24
C ALA A 107 -8.28 3.60 -16.00
N LEU A 108 -7.86 2.40 -16.41
CA LEU A 108 -6.48 1.95 -16.35
C LEU A 108 -5.57 2.80 -17.23
N ARG A 109 -5.90 2.97 -18.52
CA ARG A 109 -5.14 3.81 -19.46
C ARG A 109 -4.99 5.24 -18.95
N ARG A 110 -6.06 5.79 -18.39
CA ARG A 110 -6.00 7.13 -17.77
C ARG A 110 -5.04 7.16 -16.58
N ALA A 111 -5.09 6.16 -15.69
CA ALA A 111 -4.20 6.08 -14.54
C ALA A 111 -2.73 5.96 -14.97
N TYR A 112 -2.41 5.17 -15.99
CA TYR A 112 -1.07 5.05 -16.55
C TYR A 112 -0.56 6.37 -17.12
N ARG A 113 -1.37 7.07 -17.91
CA ARG A 113 -1.02 8.37 -18.46
C ARG A 113 -0.79 9.41 -17.35
N GLU A 114 -1.71 9.54 -16.39
CA GLU A 114 -1.61 10.51 -15.30
C GLU A 114 -0.41 10.23 -14.37
N SER A 115 0.02 8.98 -14.24
CA SER A 115 1.17 8.57 -13.44
C SER A 115 2.49 8.49 -14.23
N GLY A 116 2.47 8.78 -15.53
CA GLY A 116 3.66 8.74 -16.39
C GLY A 116 4.20 7.34 -16.65
N MET A 117 3.35 6.28 -16.58
CA MET A 117 3.77 4.88 -16.77
C MET A 117 3.84 4.46 -18.25
N GLU A 118 3.26 5.23 -19.20
CA GLU A 118 3.22 4.85 -20.62
C GLU A 118 4.61 4.56 -21.22
N PRO A 119 5.71 5.30 -20.90
CA PRO A 119 7.04 5.01 -21.45
C PRO A 119 7.61 3.62 -21.06
N ILE A 120 7.03 2.93 -20.07
CA ILE A 120 7.47 1.59 -19.66
C ILE A 120 7.38 0.60 -20.81
N GLU A 121 6.41 0.76 -21.73
CA GLU A 121 6.25 -0.12 -22.89
C GLU A 121 7.45 -0.08 -23.86
N GLN A 122 8.26 0.98 -23.83
CA GLN A 122 9.51 1.07 -24.59
C GLN A 122 10.58 0.10 -24.10
N THR A 123 10.42 -0.49 -22.90
CA THR A 123 11.31 -1.53 -22.38
C THR A 123 10.96 -2.93 -22.89
N GLY A 124 9.87 -3.08 -23.64
CA GLY A 124 9.28 -4.38 -24.02
C GLY A 124 8.29 -4.96 -23.01
N ALA A 125 8.11 -4.31 -21.85
CA ALA A 125 7.05 -4.65 -20.90
C ALA A 125 5.67 -4.17 -21.40
N LYS A 126 4.60 -4.77 -20.89
CA LYS A 126 3.21 -4.40 -21.23
C LYS A 126 2.55 -3.73 -20.02
N LEU A 127 1.75 -2.70 -20.26
CA LEU A 127 0.82 -2.18 -19.27
C LEU A 127 -0.44 -3.07 -19.26
N ASN A 128 -0.85 -3.49 -18.08
CA ASN A 128 -2.02 -4.36 -17.92
C ASN A 128 -3.30 -3.66 -18.38
N ASP A 129 -4.05 -4.31 -19.27
CA ASP A 129 -5.41 -3.91 -19.68
C ASP A 129 -6.46 -5.01 -19.43
N ASP A 130 -6.05 -6.11 -18.79
CA ASP A 130 -6.94 -7.17 -18.37
C ASP A 130 -7.75 -6.73 -17.14
N ILE A 131 -9.08 -6.70 -17.31
CA ILE A 131 -10.04 -6.30 -16.27
C ILE A 131 -10.81 -7.49 -15.69
N GLU A 132 -10.46 -8.71 -16.10
CA GLU A 132 -11.04 -9.92 -15.54
C GLU A 132 -10.64 -10.12 -14.08
N THR A 133 -11.47 -10.87 -13.38
CA THR A 133 -11.26 -11.19 -11.96
C THR A 133 -11.42 -12.69 -11.74
N GLU A 134 -10.69 -13.20 -10.77
CA GLU A 134 -10.83 -14.58 -10.31
C GLU A 134 -10.72 -14.66 -8.77
N ASN A 135 -11.24 -15.74 -8.21
CA ASN A 135 -11.15 -15.96 -6.78
C ASN A 135 -9.81 -16.60 -6.42
N VAL A 136 -9.20 -16.04 -5.37
CA VAL A 136 -7.99 -16.56 -4.75
C VAL A 136 -8.35 -17.01 -3.33
N THR A 137 -7.96 -18.21 -2.95
CA THR A 137 -8.26 -18.78 -1.63
C THR A 137 -6.99 -18.87 -0.79
N TYR A 138 -7.13 -18.64 0.52
CA TYR A 138 -6.09 -18.87 1.50
C TYR A 138 -6.66 -19.63 2.69
N PRO A 139 -6.39 -20.95 2.84
CA PRO A 139 -6.95 -21.77 3.92
C PRO A 139 -6.53 -21.31 5.31
N GLY A 140 -5.29 -20.79 5.47
CA GLY A 140 -4.73 -20.29 6.73
C GLY A 140 -5.19 -18.89 7.14
N ALA A 141 -6.28 -18.38 6.54
CA ALA A 141 -6.75 -17.02 6.78
C ALA A 141 -7.30 -16.82 8.20
N ALA A 142 -6.98 -15.66 8.77
CA ALA A 142 -7.55 -15.21 10.05
C ALA A 142 -8.79 -14.33 9.87
N ALA A 143 -8.97 -13.71 8.71
CA ALA A 143 -10.06 -12.77 8.45
C ALA A 143 -10.82 -13.05 7.15
N ALA A 144 -10.11 -13.36 6.04
CA ALA A 144 -10.73 -13.55 4.74
C ALA A 144 -10.14 -14.75 3.99
N HIS A 145 -10.93 -15.82 3.83
CA HIS A 145 -10.50 -17.05 3.14
C HIS A 145 -10.55 -16.96 1.62
N VAL A 146 -11.34 -16.05 1.07
CA VAL A 146 -11.54 -15.90 -0.38
C VAL A 146 -11.46 -14.44 -0.76
N PHE A 147 -10.69 -14.15 -1.80
CA PHE A 147 -10.50 -12.82 -2.37
C PHE A 147 -10.89 -12.81 -3.84
N SER A 148 -11.67 -11.83 -4.27
CA SER A 148 -11.80 -11.53 -5.70
C SER A 148 -10.59 -10.67 -6.10
N CYS A 149 -9.70 -11.22 -6.91
CA CYS A 149 -8.49 -10.55 -7.36
C CYS A 149 -8.50 -10.35 -8.88
N THR A 150 -7.72 -9.40 -9.36
CA THR A 150 -7.48 -9.20 -10.79
C THR A 150 -6.73 -10.39 -11.37
N SER A 151 -7.22 -10.97 -12.48
CA SER A 151 -6.75 -12.24 -13.03
C SER A 151 -5.31 -12.18 -13.54
N TRP A 152 -4.84 -11.03 -14.04
CA TRP A 152 -3.49 -10.88 -14.60
C TRP A 152 -2.37 -11.22 -13.60
N LEU A 153 -2.59 -10.97 -12.30
CA LEU A 153 -1.65 -11.36 -11.24
C LEU A 153 -1.56 -12.88 -11.09
N ARG A 154 -2.67 -13.58 -11.30
CA ARG A 154 -2.73 -15.04 -11.21
C ARG A 154 -2.12 -15.73 -12.44
N LYS A 155 -2.23 -15.08 -13.60
CA LYS A 155 -1.65 -15.56 -14.86
C LYS A 155 -0.12 -15.48 -14.88
N ALA A 156 0.50 -14.72 -13.96
CA ALA A 156 1.94 -14.60 -13.84
C ALA A 156 2.57 -15.78 -13.07
N ASP A 157 3.79 -16.13 -13.42
CA ASP A 157 4.60 -17.13 -12.72
C ASP A 157 5.28 -16.50 -11.49
N VAL A 158 5.62 -15.21 -11.58
CA VAL A 158 6.28 -14.43 -10.53
C VAL A 158 5.55 -13.11 -10.33
N ILE A 159 5.28 -12.76 -9.07
CA ILE A 159 4.74 -11.44 -8.69
C ILE A 159 5.85 -10.65 -8.01
N ILE A 160 6.13 -9.45 -8.53
CA ILE A 160 6.97 -8.44 -7.89
C ILE A 160 6.06 -7.31 -7.42
N ASN A 161 6.05 -7.05 -6.12
CA ASN A 161 5.22 -6.02 -5.49
C ASN A 161 6.02 -4.74 -5.30
N PHE A 162 5.74 -3.67 -6.05
CA PHE A 162 6.49 -2.43 -6.01
C PHE A 162 5.64 -1.30 -5.41
N ALA A 163 5.77 -1.11 -4.12
CA ALA A 163 5.00 -0.14 -3.33
C ALA A 163 5.59 1.28 -3.40
N LYS A 164 4.83 2.23 -2.88
CA LYS A 164 5.24 3.60 -2.57
C LYS A 164 5.12 3.84 -1.08
N LEU A 165 6.19 4.31 -0.43
CA LEU A 165 6.17 4.63 1.00
C LEU A 165 5.31 5.87 1.26
N LYS A 166 4.27 5.71 2.09
CA LYS A 166 3.32 6.79 2.41
C LYS A 166 2.74 6.64 3.81
N SER A 167 2.44 7.78 4.44
CA SER A 167 1.50 7.84 5.56
C SER A 167 0.08 7.42 5.14
N HIS A 168 -0.73 6.96 6.09
CA HIS A 168 -2.10 6.53 5.83
C HIS A 168 -3.02 6.75 7.04
N GLY A 169 -4.20 7.32 6.82
CA GLY A 169 -5.15 7.65 7.89
C GLY A 169 -5.58 6.46 8.74
N MET A 170 -6.02 5.36 8.13
CA MET A 170 -6.50 4.16 8.85
C MET A 170 -5.35 3.22 9.26
N MET A 171 -4.44 2.90 8.33
CA MET A 171 -3.41 1.88 8.52
C MET A 171 -2.05 2.46 8.96
N ARG A 172 -1.96 3.76 9.23
CA ARG A 172 -0.75 4.53 9.56
C ARG A 172 0.27 4.57 8.44
N LEU A 173 0.61 3.42 7.88
CA LEU A 173 1.60 3.22 6.84
C LEU A 173 0.98 2.59 5.60
N THR A 174 1.44 3.00 4.42
CA THR A 174 1.32 2.28 3.16
C THR A 174 2.73 1.96 2.71
N ALA A 175 3.05 0.68 2.66
CA ALA A 175 4.28 0.14 2.11
C ALA A 175 3.95 -1.19 1.42
N SER A 176 4.72 -2.25 1.62
CA SER A 176 4.59 -3.52 0.91
C SER A 176 3.25 -4.22 1.15
N VAL A 177 2.91 -4.51 2.41
CA VAL A 177 1.72 -5.29 2.77
C VAL A 177 0.44 -4.63 2.24
N LYS A 178 0.26 -3.33 2.46
CA LYS A 178 -0.93 -2.62 2.02
C LYS A 178 -0.99 -2.45 0.50
N ASN A 179 0.14 -2.44 -0.21
CA ASN A 179 0.14 -2.26 -1.67
C ASN A 179 -0.61 -3.37 -2.39
N LEU A 180 -0.56 -4.61 -1.89
CA LEU A 180 -1.29 -5.74 -2.48
C LEU A 180 -2.81 -5.61 -2.43
N PHE A 181 -3.37 -4.70 -1.64
CA PHE A 181 -4.80 -4.38 -1.73
C PHE A 181 -5.22 -3.86 -3.12
N GLY A 182 -4.26 -3.41 -3.93
CA GLY A 182 -4.46 -3.14 -5.34
C GLY A 182 -4.72 -4.37 -6.22
N ALA A 183 -4.52 -5.59 -5.73
CA ALA A 183 -4.95 -6.81 -6.41
C ALA A 183 -6.48 -6.97 -6.40
N VAL A 184 -7.17 -6.37 -5.43
CA VAL A 184 -8.63 -6.34 -5.38
C VAL A 184 -9.16 -5.26 -6.34
N PRO A 185 -10.15 -5.56 -7.21
CA PRO A 185 -10.73 -4.57 -8.12
C PRO A 185 -11.21 -3.32 -7.40
N GLY A 186 -10.96 -2.14 -7.99
CA GLY A 186 -11.28 -0.85 -7.39
C GLY A 186 -12.74 -0.70 -6.97
N THR A 187 -13.66 -1.31 -7.72
CA THR A 187 -15.10 -1.30 -7.45
C THR A 187 -15.50 -2.09 -6.21
N THR A 188 -14.72 -3.13 -5.82
CA THR A 188 -15.03 -4.00 -4.67
C THR A 188 -14.31 -3.58 -3.38
N LYS A 189 -13.29 -2.71 -3.46
CA LYS A 189 -12.58 -2.23 -2.26
C LYS A 189 -13.48 -1.65 -1.15
N PRO A 190 -14.53 -0.86 -1.47
CA PRO A 190 -15.47 -0.37 -0.45
C PRO A 190 -16.18 -1.49 0.33
N GLU A 191 -16.46 -2.62 -0.32
CA GLU A 191 -17.06 -3.79 0.34
C GLU A 191 -16.12 -4.35 1.41
N TYR A 192 -14.82 -4.49 1.11
CA TYR A 192 -13.83 -4.94 2.09
C TYR A 192 -13.75 -4.01 3.31
N HIS A 193 -13.85 -2.69 3.11
CA HIS A 193 -13.91 -1.75 4.23
C HIS A 193 -15.20 -1.88 5.07
N MET A 194 -16.30 -2.35 4.49
CA MET A 194 -17.52 -2.68 5.26
C MET A 194 -17.37 -3.97 6.03
N ARG A 195 -16.82 -5.00 5.39
CA ARG A 195 -16.64 -6.34 6.00
C ARG A 195 -15.61 -6.30 7.14
N PHE A 196 -14.59 -5.45 7.02
CA PHE A 196 -13.50 -5.31 7.98
C PHE A 196 -13.40 -3.87 8.50
N PRO A 197 -14.34 -3.41 9.34
CA PRO A 197 -14.54 -1.98 9.63
C PRO A 197 -13.53 -1.41 10.63
N ASN A 198 -12.77 -2.24 11.33
CA ASN A 198 -11.75 -1.79 12.28
C ASN A 198 -10.32 -2.10 11.78
N GLU A 199 -9.33 -1.38 12.33
CA GLU A 199 -7.92 -1.49 11.93
C GLU A 199 -7.38 -2.92 12.00
N THR A 200 -7.70 -3.66 13.08
CA THR A 200 -7.20 -5.02 13.30
C THR A 200 -7.80 -6.01 12.31
N ALA A 201 -9.11 -5.97 12.08
CA ALA A 201 -9.78 -6.84 11.12
C ALA A 201 -9.29 -6.55 9.69
N PHE A 202 -9.12 -5.26 9.34
CA PHE A 202 -8.62 -4.86 8.03
C PHE A 202 -7.15 -5.24 7.84
N ALA A 203 -6.31 -5.11 8.88
CA ALA A 203 -4.92 -5.55 8.86
C ALA A 203 -4.81 -7.06 8.63
N ASN A 204 -5.59 -7.87 9.36
CA ASN A 204 -5.61 -9.32 9.16
C ASN A 204 -6.05 -9.71 7.75
N MET A 205 -7.07 -9.03 7.19
CA MET A 205 -7.48 -9.23 5.79
C MET A 205 -6.35 -8.90 4.80
N LEU A 206 -5.59 -7.82 5.01
CA LEU A 206 -4.44 -7.48 4.18
C LEU A 206 -3.32 -8.52 4.27
N ILE A 207 -3.07 -9.06 5.46
CA ILE A 207 -2.09 -10.13 5.69
C ILE A 207 -2.55 -11.40 4.97
N ASP A 208 -3.82 -11.80 5.12
CA ASP A 208 -4.39 -12.96 4.42
C ASP A 208 -4.25 -12.83 2.90
N LEU A 209 -4.46 -11.62 2.34
CA LEU A 209 -4.27 -11.34 0.92
C LEU A 209 -2.80 -11.48 0.50
N ASN A 210 -1.85 -11.02 1.33
CA ASN A 210 -0.42 -11.17 1.07
C ASN A 210 -0.02 -12.64 1.07
N GLU A 211 -0.50 -13.41 2.03
CA GLU A 211 -0.25 -14.85 2.09
C GLU A 211 -0.93 -15.64 0.96
N ALA A 212 -2.07 -15.16 0.46
CA ALA A 212 -2.74 -15.74 -0.70
C ALA A 212 -2.01 -15.50 -2.03
N LEU A 213 -1.41 -14.33 -2.22
CA LEU A 213 -0.74 -13.93 -3.47
C LEU A 213 0.76 -14.23 -3.48
N GLN A 214 1.41 -14.21 -2.33
CA GLN A 214 2.83 -14.54 -2.12
C GLN A 214 3.77 -13.90 -3.15
N PRO A 215 3.94 -12.55 -3.16
CA PRO A 215 4.92 -11.92 -4.03
C PRO A 215 6.32 -12.48 -3.74
N ALA A 216 7.07 -12.77 -4.80
CA ALA A 216 8.41 -13.33 -4.70
C ALA A 216 9.45 -12.27 -4.29
N LEU A 217 9.20 -11.01 -4.66
CA LEU A 217 10.01 -9.86 -4.29
C LEU A 217 9.09 -8.69 -3.97
N ASN A 218 9.42 -7.97 -2.90
CA ASN A 218 8.78 -6.72 -2.54
C ASN A 218 9.80 -5.59 -2.64
N LEU A 219 9.43 -4.50 -3.31
CA LEU A 219 10.19 -3.26 -3.40
C LEU A 219 9.37 -2.11 -2.83
N VAL A 220 10.04 -1.16 -2.22
CA VAL A 220 9.43 0.09 -1.76
C VAL A 220 10.21 1.27 -2.32
N ASP A 221 9.53 2.08 -3.10
CA ASP A 221 10.00 3.39 -3.52
C ASP A 221 9.86 4.37 -2.33
N ALA A 222 10.99 4.64 -1.71
CA ALA A 222 11.16 5.60 -0.63
C ALA A 222 12.12 6.74 -1.03
N VAL A 223 12.37 6.96 -2.34
CA VAL A 223 13.18 8.09 -2.82
C VAL A 223 12.52 9.41 -2.43
N VAL A 224 11.24 9.55 -2.74
CA VAL A 224 10.39 10.63 -2.22
C VAL A 224 9.14 9.99 -1.65
N CYS A 225 9.01 9.91 -0.34
CA CYS A 225 7.83 9.39 0.35
C CYS A 225 6.68 10.44 0.38
N MET A 226 5.52 10.02 0.89
CA MET A 226 4.43 10.95 1.22
C MET A 226 4.20 10.99 2.72
N GLU A 227 4.25 12.16 3.31
CA GLU A 227 3.94 12.42 4.72
C GLU A 227 2.61 13.17 4.91
N GLY A 228 2.10 13.27 6.14
CA GLY A 228 0.85 13.98 6.47
C GLY A 228 -0.38 13.20 6.07
N ASN A 229 -1.36 13.84 5.42
CA ASN A 229 -2.67 13.25 5.12
C ASN A 229 -2.67 12.29 3.91
N GLY A 230 -1.74 11.32 3.89
CA GLY A 230 -1.76 10.25 2.90
C GLY A 230 -3.03 9.38 2.95
N PRO A 231 -3.27 8.57 1.91
CA PRO A 231 -2.36 8.20 0.83
C PRO A 231 -2.41 9.10 -0.42
N THR A 232 -3.24 10.14 -0.48
CA THR A 232 -3.42 10.98 -1.68
C THR A 232 -3.34 12.48 -1.43
N ALA A 233 -3.54 12.92 -0.19
CA ALA A 233 -3.61 14.33 0.20
C ALA A 233 -2.45 14.76 1.13
N GLY A 234 -1.39 13.97 1.18
CA GLY A 234 -0.15 14.30 1.88
C GLY A 234 0.77 15.19 1.06
N SER A 235 1.96 15.43 1.58
CA SER A 235 3.03 16.19 0.94
C SER A 235 4.21 15.28 0.59
N PRO A 236 4.89 15.50 -0.54
CA PRO A 236 6.14 14.80 -0.84
C PRO A 236 7.21 15.08 0.22
N ARG A 237 7.95 14.06 0.61
CA ARG A 237 9.07 14.12 1.55
C ARG A 237 10.25 13.32 1.00
N PRO A 238 11.36 13.96 0.63
CA PRO A 238 12.57 13.25 0.22
C PRO A 238 13.10 12.35 1.34
N LEU A 239 13.48 11.12 0.99
CA LEU A 239 14.18 10.20 1.87
C LEU A 239 15.40 9.60 1.18
N GLY A 240 15.36 9.36 -0.15
CA GLY A 240 16.54 8.95 -0.92
C GLY A 240 16.88 7.45 -0.85
N LEU A 241 15.88 6.57 -0.65
CA LEU A 241 16.09 5.13 -0.56
C LEU A 241 15.17 4.33 -1.48
N VAL A 242 15.66 3.20 -1.97
CA VAL A 242 14.87 2.07 -2.44
C VAL A 242 15.12 0.89 -1.50
N LEU A 243 14.05 0.24 -1.06
CA LEU A 243 14.13 -0.92 -0.19
C LEU A 243 13.61 -2.15 -0.92
N SER A 244 14.17 -3.34 -0.61
CA SER A 244 13.66 -4.60 -1.12
C SER A 244 13.78 -5.73 -0.10
N SER A 245 12.89 -6.72 -0.19
CA SER A 245 12.91 -7.95 0.61
C SER A 245 11.97 -8.99 0.00
N GLU A 246 12.24 -10.27 0.22
CA GLU A 246 11.24 -11.32 -0.01
C GLU A 246 10.14 -11.29 1.05
N ASN A 247 10.46 -10.87 2.27
CA ASN A 247 9.53 -10.78 3.37
C ASN A 247 8.87 -9.39 3.45
N PRO A 248 7.56 -9.25 3.11
CA PRO A 248 6.88 -7.95 3.13
C PRO A 248 6.74 -7.37 4.53
N TYR A 249 6.74 -8.20 5.57
CA TYR A 249 6.55 -7.76 6.96
C TYR A 249 7.84 -7.17 7.53
N ASN A 250 8.99 -7.78 7.22
CA ASN A 250 10.31 -7.23 7.56
C ASN A 250 10.52 -5.89 6.85
N LEU A 251 10.12 -5.82 5.58
CA LEU A 251 10.21 -4.60 4.79
C LEU A 251 9.36 -3.46 5.38
N ASP A 252 8.11 -3.74 5.77
CA ASP A 252 7.23 -2.75 6.39
C ASP A 252 7.73 -2.33 7.79
N MET A 253 8.38 -3.23 8.54
CA MET A 253 9.04 -2.92 9.83
C MET A 253 10.13 -1.85 9.65
N ILE A 254 11.02 -2.02 8.66
CA ILE A 254 12.06 -1.04 8.35
C ILE A 254 11.45 0.26 7.83
N CYS A 255 10.39 0.21 7.02
CA CYS A 255 9.68 1.41 6.58
C CYS A 255 9.08 2.21 7.75
N ALA A 256 8.57 1.53 8.79
CA ALA A 256 8.08 2.19 10.00
C ALA A 256 9.24 2.86 10.77
N GLU A 257 10.36 2.17 10.94
CA GLU A 257 11.56 2.73 11.57
C GLU A 257 12.07 3.99 10.86
N LEU A 258 12.22 3.93 9.53
CA LEU A 258 12.67 5.07 8.71
C LEU A 258 11.76 6.30 8.81
N THR A 259 10.47 6.10 9.06
CA THR A 259 9.49 7.18 9.22
C THR A 259 9.23 7.55 10.68
N GLY A 260 10.03 7.03 11.63
CA GLY A 260 9.90 7.30 13.06
C GLY A 260 8.58 6.82 13.66
N MET A 261 7.87 5.91 13.00
CA MET A 261 6.66 5.28 13.52
C MET A 261 7.06 4.12 14.43
N ARG A 262 6.39 3.99 15.57
CA ARG A 262 6.55 2.78 16.37
C ARG A 262 5.88 1.61 15.66
N PRO A 263 6.57 0.48 15.45
CA PRO A 263 6.02 -0.67 14.73
C PRO A 263 4.68 -1.17 15.27
N GLU A 264 4.52 -1.15 16.60
CA GLU A 264 3.28 -1.56 17.27
C GLU A 264 2.08 -0.64 16.97
N ASP A 265 2.30 0.58 16.51
CA ASP A 265 1.24 1.50 16.11
C ASP A 265 0.76 1.25 14.66
N VAL A 266 1.53 0.48 13.87
CA VAL A 266 1.17 0.09 12.51
C VAL A 266 0.37 -1.22 12.55
N PRO A 267 -0.94 -1.21 12.24
CA PRO A 267 -1.80 -2.38 12.42
C PRO A 267 -1.34 -3.64 11.67
N THR A 268 -0.78 -3.48 10.45
CA THR A 268 -0.27 -4.62 9.68
C THR A 268 0.96 -5.26 10.30
N ILE A 269 1.89 -4.48 10.84
CA ILE A 269 3.09 -4.99 11.52
C ILE A 269 2.68 -5.71 12.80
N ARG A 270 1.89 -5.05 13.66
CA ARG A 270 1.41 -5.64 14.91
C ARG A 270 0.66 -6.96 14.71
N CYS A 271 -0.25 -7.03 13.73
CA CYS A 271 -1.02 -8.24 13.45
C CYS A 271 -0.15 -9.34 12.84
N ALA A 272 0.81 -9.01 11.97
CA ALA A 272 1.75 -9.99 11.41
C ALA A 272 2.62 -10.61 12.50
N ALA A 273 3.18 -9.81 13.41
CA ALA A 273 3.95 -10.27 14.56
C ALA A 273 3.10 -11.20 15.46
N SER A 274 1.86 -10.82 15.79
CA SER A 274 0.96 -11.65 16.61
C SER A 274 0.58 -13.00 15.97
N ARG A 275 0.73 -13.12 14.64
CA ARG A 275 0.49 -14.36 13.87
C ARG A 275 1.78 -15.15 13.59
N GLY A 276 2.94 -14.68 14.05
CA GLY A 276 4.23 -15.31 13.76
C GLY A 276 4.63 -15.25 12.28
N LEU A 277 4.07 -14.32 11.50
CA LEU A 277 4.36 -14.12 10.06
C LEU A 277 5.38 -13.00 9.82
N GLY A 278 5.56 -12.12 10.80
CA GLY A 278 6.49 -11.00 10.75
C GLY A 278 7.28 -10.86 12.05
N PRO A 279 8.30 -9.98 12.06
CA PRO A 279 9.19 -9.81 13.19
C PRO A 279 8.46 -9.14 14.37
N SER A 280 8.85 -9.53 15.60
CA SER A 280 8.37 -8.92 16.82
C SER A 280 9.08 -7.62 17.16
N GLY A 281 10.26 -7.39 16.56
CA GLY A 281 11.05 -6.17 16.72
C GLY A 281 12.17 -6.08 15.68
N LEU A 282 12.80 -4.91 15.61
CA LEU A 282 13.86 -4.61 14.65
C LEU A 282 15.06 -5.56 14.73
N GLN A 283 15.35 -6.08 15.92
CA GLN A 283 16.48 -7.01 16.17
C GLN A 283 16.31 -8.36 15.43
N GLU A 284 15.12 -8.69 14.96
CA GLU A 284 14.84 -9.91 14.20
C GLU A 284 14.99 -9.69 12.69
N VAL A 285 15.23 -8.45 12.24
CA VAL A 285 15.36 -8.11 10.83
C VAL A 285 16.83 -8.00 10.45
N GLU A 286 17.26 -8.83 9.53
CA GLU A 286 18.60 -8.72 8.94
C GLU A 286 18.61 -7.60 7.89
N ILE A 287 19.65 -6.73 7.94
CA ILE A 287 19.76 -5.57 7.06
C ILE A 287 21.04 -5.68 6.22
N SER A 288 20.89 -5.41 4.93
CA SER A 288 21.99 -5.32 3.97
C SER A 288 21.98 -3.96 3.29
N GLY A 289 23.16 -3.39 3.07
CA GLY A 289 23.33 -2.06 2.46
C GLY A 289 23.33 -0.93 3.46
N GLU A 290 22.53 0.11 3.23
CA GLU A 290 22.47 1.30 4.08
C GLU A 290 21.94 0.99 5.49
N ARG A 291 22.36 1.77 6.48
CA ARG A 291 21.93 1.62 7.87
C ARG A 291 20.72 2.51 8.15
N PRO A 292 19.58 1.96 8.60
CA PRO A 292 18.35 2.72 8.80
C PRO A 292 18.51 3.95 9.70
N GLU A 293 19.39 3.86 10.71
CA GLU A 293 19.61 4.94 11.69
C GLU A 293 20.10 6.23 11.03
N GLN A 294 20.86 6.12 9.93
CA GLN A 294 21.40 7.26 9.18
C GLN A 294 20.33 7.95 8.30
N TRP A 295 19.24 7.25 8.02
CA TRP A 295 18.19 7.70 7.12
C TRP A 295 16.87 7.99 7.84
N LYS A 296 16.80 7.75 9.15
CA LYS A 296 15.59 7.92 9.94
C LYS A 296 15.13 9.38 9.96
N LEU A 297 13.89 9.60 9.55
CA LEU A 297 13.23 10.90 9.62
C LEU A 297 12.67 11.13 11.02
N THR A 298 13.19 12.10 11.76
CA THR A 298 12.75 12.42 13.12
C THR A 298 11.51 13.31 13.17
N ASP A 299 11.20 13.99 12.05
CA ASP A 299 10.14 14.97 11.89
C ASP A 299 9.10 14.54 10.84
N PHE A 300 9.03 13.25 10.49
CA PHE A 300 8.05 12.75 9.54
C PHE A 300 6.62 12.94 10.04
N ARG A 301 5.82 13.67 9.29
CA ARG A 301 4.44 13.96 9.65
C ARG A 301 3.55 12.76 9.36
N GLN A 302 3.10 12.10 10.39
CA GLN A 302 2.13 11.02 10.26
C GLN A 302 0.78 11.57 9.82
N ALA A 303 -0.06 10.70 9.21
CA ALA A 303 -1.45 11.05 8.96
C ALA A 303 -2.14 11.42 10.27
N ASP A 304 -3.00 12.43 10.24
CA ASP A 304 -3.70 12.97 11.42
C ASP A 304 -4.48 11.88 12.16
N GLY A 305 -3.81 11.13 13.02
CA GLY A 305 -4.37 10.04 13.79
C GLY A 305 -3.67 9.87 15.14
N VAL A 306 -4.31 10.26 16.24
CA VAL A 306 -3.76 10.02 17.58
C VAL A 306 -4.35 8.74 18.16
N ARG A 307 -3.47 7.79 18.56
CA ARG A 307 -3.78 6.84 19.62
C ARG A 307 -3.38 7.47 20.94
N VAL A 308 -4.35 7.67 21.82
CA VAL A 308 -4.08 7.86 23.24
C VAL A 308 -4.34 6.52 23.91
N THR A 309 -3.29 5.88 24.38
CA THR A 309 -3.38 4.68 25.21
C THR A 309 -3.54 5.12 26.66
N PHE A 310 -4.67 4.76 27.26
CA PHE A 310 -4.85 4.90 28.70
C PHE A 310 -4.48 3.59 29.39
N THR A 311 -3.48 3.62 30.25
CA THR A 311 -3.12 2.55 31.15
C THR A 311 -3.97 2.64 32.43
N GLY A 312 -5.25 2.28 32.33
CA GLY A 312 -6.15 2.18 33.49
C GLY A 312 -6.80 0.80 33.52
N ASN A 313 -6.44 -0.03 34.50
CA ASN A 313 -7.07 -1.34 34.73
C ASN A 313 -8.36 -1.15 35.54
N GLY A 314 -9.53 -1.50 34.96
CA GLY A 314 -10.82 -1.53 35.63
C GLY A 314 -12.02 -1.06 34.79
N VAL A 315 -13.23 -1.25 35.31
CA VAL A 315 -14.49 -0.86 34.63
C VAL A 315 -14.54 0.64 34.37
N LEU A 316 -14.02 1.45 35.31
CA LEU A 316 -13.93 2.90 35.19
C LEU A 316 -12.99 3.34 34.07
N GLY A 317 -11.84 2.66 33.91
CA GLY A 317 -10.88 2.88 32.81
C GLY A 317 -11.49 2.56 31.45
N ARG A 318 -12.29 1.48 31.35
CA ARG A 318 -13.00 1.13 30.11
C ARG A 318 -14.08 2.17 29.73
N LEU A 319 -14.79 2.72 30.71
CA LEU A 319 -15.80 3.76 30.46
C LEU A 319 -15.14 5.09 30.05
N GLN A 320 -14.06 5.48 30.73
CA GLN A 320 -13.25 6.64 30.38
C GLN A 320 -12.63 6.48 28.99
N GLU A 321 -12.10 5.30 28.67
CA GLU A 321 -11.58 4.97 27.35
C GLU A 321 -12.66 5.05 26.25
N ALA A 322 -13.88 4.56 26.52
CA ALA A 322 -14.99 4.63 25.57
C ALA A 322 -15.44 6.07 25.31
N ILE A 323 -15.55 6.91 26.35
CA ILE A 323 -15.91 8.33 26.26
C ILE A 323 -14.79 9.10 25.53
N PHE A 324 -13.54 8.87 25.89
CA PHE A 324 -12.40 9.53 25.28
C PHE A 324 -12.20 9.07 23.83
N ARG A 325 -12.35 7.78 23.54
CA ARG A 325 -12.32 7.22 22.19
C ARG A 325 -13.42 7.85 21.33
N SER A 326 -14.61 8.10 21.88
CA SER A 326 -15.71 8.80 21.18
C SER A 326 -15.36 10.28 20.92
N ALA A 327 -14.77 10.96 21.90
CA ALA A 327 -14.38 12.38 21.79
C ALA A 327 -13.18 12.61 20.88
N MET A 328 -12.26 11.64 20.80
CA MET A 328 -11.04 11.68 19.96
C MET A 328 -11.22 11.10 18.56
N GLN A 329 -12.45 10.67 18.22
CA GLN A 329 -12.73 10.02 16.94
C GLN A 329 -12.43 10.94 15.75
N GLN A 330 -11.59 10.42 14.86
CA GLN A 330 -11.33 11.07 13.59
C GLN A 330 -12.51 10.92 12.64
N MET A 331 -12.79 11.97 11.90
CA MET A 331 -13.87 11.99 10.93
C MET A 331 -13.36 12.57 9.61
N PRO A 332 -13.74 12.00 8.46
CA PRO A 332 -13.50 12.69 7.21
C PRO A 332 -14.30 14.00 7.17
N LYS A 333 -13.67 15.08 6.71
CA LYS A 333 -14.28 16.39 6.52
C LYS A 333 -13.94 16.91 5.13
N VAL A 334 -14.93 17.44 4.43
CA VAL A 334 -14.69 18.11 3.16
C VAL A 334 -14.14 19.53 3.38
N HIS A 335 -13.17 19.91 2.56
CA HIS A 335 -12.74 21.29 2.36
C HIS A 335 -13.45 21.84 1.13
N PRO A 336 -14.48 22.72 1.29
CA PRO A 336 -15.34 23.13 0.19
C PRO A 336 -14.61 23.88 -0.93
N SER A 337 -13.56 24.65 -0.58
CA SER A 337 -12.73 25.40 -1.55
C SER A 337 -11.93 24.49 -2.48
N GLU A 338 -11.51 23.31 -2.02
CA GLU A 338 -10.74 22.34 -2.79
C GLU A 338 -11.64 21.36 -3.55
N CYS A 339 -12.91 21.26 -3.17
CA CYS A 339 -13.86 20.30 -3.72
C CYS A 339 -14.42 20.76 -5.06
N ILE A 340 -14.30 19.94 -6.10
CA ILE A 340 -14.84 20.18 -7.45
C ILE A 340 -16.21 19.52 -7.70
N GLY A 341 -16.85 18.94 -6.70
CA GLY A 341 -18.17 18.32 -6.83
C GLY A 341 -18.22 17.04 -7.66
N CYS A 342 -17.11 16.36 -7.89
CA CYS A 342 -17.00 15.19 -8.80
C CYS A 342 -17.74 13.92 -8.34
N ARG A 343 -18.38 13.93 -7.17
CA ARG A 343 -19.19 12.84 -6.59
C ARG A 343 -18.42 11.52 -6.29
N LYS A 344 -17.11 11.41 -6.53
CA LYS A 344 -16.36 10.17 -6.27
C LYS A 344 -16.50 9.70 -4.83
N CYS A 345 -16.40 10.62 -3.86
CA CYS A 345 -16.59 10.29 -2.44
C CYS A 345 -18.00 9.79 -2.10
N PHE A 346 -19.03 10.28 -2.79
CA PHE A 346 -20.39 9.81 -2.65
C PHE A 346 -20.54 8.38 -3.19
N ASN A 347 -20.02 8.13 -4.41
CA ASN A 347 -20.14 6.85 -5.08
C ASN A 347 -19.36 5.73 -4.36
N VAL A 348 -18.20 6.07 -3.75
CA VAL A 348 -17.32 5.10 -3.10
C VAL A 348 -17.70 4.84 -1.63
N CYS A 349 -18.63 5.59 -1.06
CA CYS A 349 -18.98 5.44 0.35
C CYS A 349 -19.71 4.13 0.64
N PRO A 350 -19.07 3.11 1.27
CA PRO A 350 -19.68 1.81 1.50
C PRO A 350 -20.88 1.90 2.44
N ALA A 351 -20.82 2.77 3.45
CA ALA A 351 -21.88 3.00 4.42
C ALA A 351 -22.99 3.91 3.89
N ARG A 352 -22.92 4.40 2.63
CA ARG A 352 -23.82 5.40 2.06
C ARG A 352 -24.05 6.60 3.00
N ALA A 353 -23.00 7.00 3.71
CA ALA A 353 -23.01 8.08 4.70
C ALA A 353 -22.78 9.47 4.09
N ILE A 354 -22.70 9.59 2.77
CA ILE A 354 -22.44 10.86 2.09
C ILE A 354 -23.64 11.22 1.22
N THR A 355 -24.14 12.45 1.34
CA THR A 355 -25.13 13.05 0.45
C THR A 355 -24.53 14.26 -0.25
N MET A 356 -25.02 14.60 -1.44
CA MET A 356 -24.57 15.80 -2.16
C MET A 356 -25.57 16.94 -1.92
N VAL A 357 -25.09 18.04 -1.34
CA VAL A 357 -25.90 19.25 -1.08
C VAL A 357 -25.22 20.43 -1.79
N LYS A 358 -25.93 21.08 -2.70
CA LYS A 358 -25.42 22.19 -3.53
C LYS A 358 -24.06 21.84 -4.19
N GLY A 359 -23.95 20.63 -4.75
CA GLY A 359 -22.73 20.14 -5.41
C GLY A 359 -21.58 19.76 -4.49
N LYS A 360 -21.72 19.83 -3.16
CA LYS A 360 -20.68 19.48 -2.18
C LYS A 360 -21.12 18.28 -1.34
N PRO A 361 -20.19 17.39 -0.91
CA PRO A 361 -20.53 16.25 -0.05
C PRO A 361 -20.82 16.71 1.40
N LYS A 362 -21.90 16.18 1.96
CA LYS A 362 -22.26 16.27 3.38
C LYS A 362 -22.22 14.88 3.98
N ILE A 363 -21.46 14.70 5.06
CA ILE A 363 -21.23 13.40 5.70
C ILE A 363 -22.17 13.24 6.89
N ASP A 364 -22.95 12.16 6.89
CA ASP A 364 -23.72 11.72 8.06
C ASP A 364 -22.77 11.02 9.05
N ARG A 365 -22.50 11.67 10.17
CA ARG A 365 -21.58 11.18 11.19
C ARG A 365 -22.04 9.90 11.90
N LYS A 366 -23.36 9.66 11.96
CA LYS A 366 -23.94 8.47 12.61
C LYS A 366 -23.76 7.22 11.73
N ARG A 367 -23.87 7.39 10.41
CA ARG A 367 -23.72 6.31 9.43
C ARG A 367 -22.26 6.08 9.02
N CYS A 368 -21.37 7.05 9.23
CA CYS A 368 -19.99 6.98 8.79
C CYS A 368 -19.18 5.96 9.60
N ILE A 369 -18.70 4.91 8.94
CA ILE A 369 -17.84 3.86 9.51
C ILE A 369 -16.35 4.25 9.59
N ARG A 370 -15.98 5.45 9.16
CA ARG A 370 -14.63 6.02 9.24
C ARG A 370 -13.54 5.21 8.49
N CYS A 371 -13.92 4.56 7.43
CA CYS A 371 -12.99 3.81 6.57
C CYS A 371 -12.06 4.70 5.73
N PHE A 372 -12.34 6.01 5.64
CA PHE A 372 -11.60 7.01 4.86
C PHE A 372 -11.51 6.74 3.35
N CYS A 373 -12.28 5.81 2.79
CA CYS A 373 -12.37 5.61 1.33
C CYS A 373 -12.65 6.93 0.59
N CYS A 374 -13.49 7.81 1.15
CA CYS A 374 -13.79 9.11 0.57
C CYS A 374 -12.55 10.02 0.46
N GLN A 375 -11.56 9.85 1.33
CA GLN A 375 -10.27 10.55 1.27
C GLN A 375 -9.37 9.90 0.22
N GLU A 376 -9.24 8.58 0.24
CA GLU A 376 -8.37 7.84 -0.69
C GLU A 376 -8.75 8.09 -2.16
N PHE A 377 -10.05 8.14 -2.44
CA PHE A 377 -10.59 8.30 -3.78
C PHE A 377 -10.79 9.76 -4.22
N CYS A 378 -10.45 10.72 -3.37
CA CYS A 378 -10.60 12.14 -3.71
C CYS A 378 -9.46 12.63 -4.60
N PRO A 379 -9.68 12.95 -5.91
CA PRO A 379 -8.60 13.30 -6.84
C PRO A 379 -7.99 14.68 -6.55
N ARG A 380 -8.67 15.49 -5.72
CA ARG A 380 -8.23 16.83 -5.31
C ARG A 380 -7.73 16.87 -3.86
N GLY A 381 -7.75 15.74 -3.13
CA GLY A 381 -7.43 15.73 -1.71
C GLY A 381 -8.37 16.56 -0.83
N ALA A 382 -9.55 16.95 -1.34
CA ALA A 382 -10.49 17.80 -0.64
C ALA A 382 -11.16 17.14 0.59
N MET A 383 -11.05 15.83 0.72
CA MET A 383 -11.44 15.09 1.92
C MET A 383 -10.24 14.92 2.82
N LYS A 384 -10.27 15.53 4.01
CA LYS A 384 -9.19 15.46 4.99
C LYS A 384 -9.68 14.85 6.28
N VAL A 385 -8.75 14.28 7.05
CA VAL A 385 -9.04 13.82 8.41
C VAL A 385 -9.22 15.05 9.32
N HIS A 386 -10.31 15.12 10.04
CA HIS A 386 -10.56 16.20 11.00
C HIS A 386 -10.42 15.66 12.42
N ARG A 387 -9.60 16.34 13.23
CA ARG A 387 -9.48 16.13 14.67
C ARG A 387 -10.48 17.02 15.41
N THR A 388 -11.04 16.50 16.50
CA THR A 388 -11.81 17.31 17.42
C THR A 388 -10.92 18.36 18.12
N LEU A 389 -11.51 19.42 18.64
CA LEU A 389 -10.76 20.44 19.40
C LEU A 389 -10.00 19.84 20.59
N LEU A 390 -10.60 18.89 21.29
CA LEU A 390 -9.97 18.18 22.40
C LEU A 390 -8.71 17.42 21.95
N ALA A 391 -8.74 16.80 20.79
CA ALA A 391 -7.60 16.10 20.20
C ALA A 391 -6.46 17.03 19.75
N ARG A 392 -6.72 18.33 19.60
CA ARG A 392 -5.71 19.35 19.29
C ARG A 392 -5.08 19.97 20.55
N LEU A 393 -5.80 19.98 21.66
CA LEU A 393 -5.33 20.57 22.93
C LEU A 393 -4.48 19.62 23.75
N LEU A 394 -4.50 18.33 23.45
CA LEU A 394 -3.76 17.28 24.17
C LEU A 394 -2.47 16.85 23.42
N GLN A 395 -2.02 17.61 22.46
CA GLN A 395 -0.71 17.56 21.81
C GLN A 395 0.18 18.71 22.28
#